data_3036e81f34120f2e8f4958ca9edeba2e
#
_entry.id   3036e81f34120f2e8f4958ca9edeba2e
#
_cell.length_a   1.000
_cell.length_b   1.000
_cell.length_c   1.000
_cell.angle_alpha   90.00
_cell.angle_beta   90.00
_cell.angle_gamma   90.00
#
_symmetry.space_group_name_H-M   'P 1'
#
loop_
_entity.id
_entity.type
_entity.pdbx_description
1 polymer ?
#
loop_
_entity_poly.entity_id
_entity_poly.type
_entity_poly.pdbx_seq_one_letter_code
_entity_poly.pdbx_strand_id
1 'polypeptide(L)'
;MNTTFKLAVLSLMLMSAWPVTAQMTNEYLKPCDYKGKVSRNGDNILCWGEKVEPSFAESYEIQCWCNTKTKEFSLKLMVQNQQDPHVLEIDEDLAYQIRTLMDAAMYSATNLPDKQWMQMTLEGLKDGTGTMVSLGTDGTTFRFYSRNIGASCWSPHDGNNAALVKLFDVIYNAIGYKDVERIKSKLDDIKSLTGKYASLLQDPYREYLLLRIDKKPNNWWWAVE
;
A
#
# COMPACT_ATOMS: atom_id res chain seq x y z
N MET A 1 26.61 45.15 14.39
CA MET A 1 26.17 43.98 13.62
C MET A 1 24.70 44.17 13.28
N ASN A 2 24.40 44.41 11.98
CA ASN A 2 23.09 44.88 11.53
C ASN A 2 21.98 43.83 11.77
N THR A 3 20.83 44.27 12.23
CA THR A 3 19.63 43.45 12.50
C THR A 3 19.18 42.65 11.27
N THR A 4 19.39 43.18 10.06
CA THR A 4 19.14 42.52 8.77
C THR A 4 20.03 41.30 8.55
N PHE A 5 21.26 41.30 9.04
CA PHE A 5 22.17 40.15 8.92
C PHE A 5 21.74 39.00 9.85
N LYS A 6 21.23 39.32 11.03
CA LYS A 6 20.75 38.31 11.99
C LYS A 6 19.47 37.62 11.47
N LEU A 7 18.57 38.36 10.81
CA LEU A 7 17.36 37.78 10.19
C LEU A 7 17.69 36.88 9.01
N ALA A 8 18.67 37.25 8.18
CA ALA A 8 19.10 36.45 7.03
C ALA A 8 19.75 35.14 7.47
N VAL A 9 20.58 35.16 8.52
CA VAL A 9 21.20 33.94 9.08
C VAL A 9 20.17 33.04 9.75
N LEU A 10 19.16 33.60 10.42
CA LEU A 10 18.06 32.83 11.01
C LEU A 10 17.18 32.18 9.93
N SER A 11 16.91 32.87 8.82
CA SER A 11 16.17 32.31 7.67
C SER A 11 16.96 31.20 6.98
N LEU A 12 18.28 31.32 6.83
CA LEU A 12 19.13 30.28 6.26
C LEU A 12 19.24 29.04 7.16
N MET A 13 19.30 29.23 8.49
CA MET A 13 19.28 28.12 9.43
C MET A 13 17.94 27.39 9.49
N LEU A 14 16.82 28.11 9.31
CA LEU A 14 15.49 27.49 9.19
C LEU A 14 15.33 26.73 7.87
N MET A 15 15.95 27.16 6.79
CA MET A 15 15.89 26.44 5.50
C MET A 15 16.80 25.20 5.45
N SER A 16 17.88 25.16 6.23
CA SER A 16 18.77 23.98 6.29
C SER A 16 18.25 22.86 7.18
N ALA A 17 17.25 23.12 8.04
CA ALA A 17 16.60 22.09 8.86
C ALA A 17 15.44 21.35 8.14
N TRP A 18 15.04 21.80 6.95
CA TRP A 18 13.89 21.27 6.22
C TRP A 18 14.05 19.90 5.56
N PRO A 19 15.23 19.41 5.17
CA PRO A 19 15.31 18.11 4.49
C PRO A 19 15.20 16.88 5.39
N VAL A 20 15.39 17.02 6.72
CA VAL A 20 15.49 15.85 7.61
C VAL A 20 14.12 15.35 8.10
N THR A 21 13.10 16.20 8.06
CA THR A 21 11.79 15.89 8.68
C THR A 21 10.76 15.28 7.75
N ALA A 22 11.00 15.30 6.43
CA ALA A 22 10.07 14.74 5.45
C ALA A 22 10.12 13.19 5.37
N GLN A 23 11.18 12.57 5.89
CA GLN A 23 11.39 11.12 5.74
C GLN A 23 10.52 10.24 6.64
N MET A 24 10.10 10.70 7.82
CA MET A 24 9.42 9.83 8.79
C MET A 24 7.90 9.69 8.61
N THR A 25 7.23 10.57 7.89
CA THR A 25 5.76 10.53 7.72
C THR A 25 5.25 9.49 6.75
N ASN A 26 6.13 8.91 5.93
CA ASN A 26 5.76 7.98 4.87
C ASN A 26 5.91 6.50 5.25
N GLU A 27 6.41 6.21 6.46
CA GLU A 27 6.62 4.83 6.92
C GLU A 27 5.31 4.09 7.24
N TYR A 28 4.21 4.81 7.45
CA TYR A 28 2.95 4.22 7.86
C TYR A 28 1.88 4.35 6.78
N LEU A 29 1.22 3.23 6.51
CA LEU A 29 -0.04 3.25 5.78
C LEU A 29 -1.08 3.98 6.61
N LYS A 30 -1.84 4.88 5.97
CA LYS A 30 -2.96 5.60 6.58
C LYS A 30 -4.26 4.99 6.10
N PRO A 31 -5.26 4.78 6.98
CA PRO A 31 -6.59 4.44 6.53
C PRO A 31 -7.09 5.46 5.51
N CYS A 32 -7.77 5.02 4.47
CA CYS A 32 -8.39 5.90 3.49
C CYS A 32 -9.77 5.38 3.11
N ASP A 33 -10.65 6.31 2.71
CA ASP A 33 -12.02 5.99 2.30
C ASP A 33 -12.10 5.41 0.88
N TYR A 34 -10.97 5.29 0.19
CA TYR A 34 -10.93 4.68 -1.13
C TYR A 34 -11.14 3.17 -1.00
N LYS A 35 -12.32 2.72 -1.35
CA LYS A 35 -12.73 1.31 -1.25
C LYS A 35 -12.83 0.64 -2.60
N GLY A 36 -12.21 1.19 -3.63
CA GLY A 36 -12.45 0.73 -4.99
C GLY A 36 -13.94 0.67 -5.34
N LYS A 37 -14.33 0.94 -6.54
CA LYS A 37 -15.73 0.71 -6.92
C LYS A 37 -15.97 -0.79 -6.89
N VAL A 38 -16.64 -1.27 -5.83
CA VAL A 38 -17.04 -2.67 -5.72
C VAL A 38 -17.78 -3.03 -6.99
N SER A 39 -17.21 -3.92 -7.69
CA SER A 39 -17.84 -4.34 -8.91
C SER A 39 -17.95 -5.83 -8.93
N ARG A 40 -19.18 -6.24 -8.88
CA ARG A 40 -19.56 -7.48 -9.51
C ARG A 40 -19.90 -7.14 -10.96
N ASN A 41 -19.09 -7.59 -11.88
CA ASN A 41 -19.41 -7.53 -13.30
C ASN A 41 -19.81 -8.94 -13.76
N GLY A 42 -21.13 -9.21 -13.75
CA GLY A 42 -21.64 -10.55 -14.02
C GLY A 42 -21.12 -11.57 -12.99
N ASP A 43 -20.38 -12.56 -13.48
CA ASP A 43 -19.78 -13.61 -12.66
C ASP A 43 -18.39 -13.24 -12.09
N ASN A 44 -17.87 -12.08 -12.41
CA ASN A 44 -16.57 -11.63 -11.93
C ASN A 44 -16.71 -10.77 -10.67
N ILE A 45 -15.85 -11.04 -9.69
CA ILE A 45 -15.77 -10.32 -8.40
C ILE A 45 -14.38 -9.72 -8.26
N LEU A 46 -14.34 -8.44 -7.90
CA LEU A 46 -13.11 -7.77 -7.50
C LEU A 46 -12.68 -8.27 -6.11
N CYS A 47 -11.48 -8.84 -6.05
CA CYS A 47 -10.90 -9.34 -4.80
C CYS A 47 -10.15 -8.26 -4.05
N TRP A 48 -9.29 -7.53 -4.75
CA TRP A 48 -8.46 -6.44 -4.23
C TRP A 48 -7.90 -5.59 -5.37
N GLY A 49 -7.33 -4.44 -5.05
CA GLY A 49 -6.65 -3.61 -6.04
C GLY A 49 -5.70 -2.59 -5.42
N GLU A 50 -4.86 -2.05 -6.27
CA GLU A 50 -3.98 -0.92 -6.02
C GLU A 50 -4.24 0.16 -7.06
N LYS A 51 -4.35 1.41 -6.62
CA LYS A 51 -4.39 2.58 -7.48
C LYS A 51 -3.16 3.45 -7.24
N VAL A 52 -2.49 3.81 -8.30
CA VAL A 52 -1.28 4.64 -8.27
C VAL A 52 -1.54 5.96 -8.97
N GLU A 53 -1.30 7.05 -8.27
CA GLU A 53 -1.52 8.42 -8.75
C GLU A 53 -0.23 9.23 -8.61
N PRO A 54 0.63 9.23 -9.65
CA PRO A 54 1.81 10.07 -9.70
C PRO A 54 1.42 11.53 -9.93
N SER A 55 2.21 12.49 -9.42
CA SER A 55 1.94 13.92 -9.64
C SER A 55 2.12 14.36 -11.10
N PHE A 56 2.99 13.69 -11.87
CA PHE A 56 3.37 14.13 -13.23
C PHE A 56 3.36 13.03 -14.28
N ALA A 57 2.76 11.89 -13.99
CA ALA A 57 2.64 10.77 -14.94
C ALA A 57 1.21 10.26 -14.97
N GLU A 58 0.93 9.38 -15.91
CA GLU A 58 -0.39 8.73 -16.00
C GLU A 58 -0.65 7.87 -14.78
N SER A 59 -1.86 7.99 -14.24
CA SER A 59 -2.33 7.11 -13.17
C SER A 59 -2.62 5.73 -13.72
N TYR A 60 -2.44 4.72 -12.89
CA TYR A 60 -2.84 3.35 -13.23
C TYR A 60 -3.49 2.65 -12.05
N GLU A 61 -4.17 1.55 -12.35
CA GLU A 61 -4.82 0.72 -11.35
C GLU A 61 -4.62 -0.76 -11.69
N ILE A 62 -4.16 -1.52 -10.69
CA ILE A 62 -4.05 -2.98 -10.76
C ILE A 62 -5.21 -3.56 -9.96
N GLN A 63 -5.96 -4.47 -10.56
CA GLN A 63 -7.09 -5.14 -9.93
C GLN A 63 -6.96 -6.66 -10.05
N CYS A 64 -7.25 -7.38 -8.98
CA CYS A 64 -7.40 -8.82 -9.00
C CYS A 64 -8.89 -9.20 -9.07
N TRP A 65 -9.23 -9.97 -10.06
CA TRP A 65 -10.59 -10.44 -10.31
C TRP A 65 -10.68 -11.97 -10.23
N CYS A 66 -11.77 -12.47 -9.67
CA CYS A 66 -12.13 -13.88 -9.66
C CYS A 66 -13.41 -14.09 -10.45
N ASN A 67 -13.40 -15.02 -11.39
CA ASN A 67 -14.63 -15.54 -11.97
C ASN A 67 -15.23 -16.61 -11.03
N THR A 68 -16.40 -16.34 -10.51
CA THR A 68 -17.02 -17.19 -9.47
C THR A 68 -17.50 -18.54 -10.00
N LYS A 69 -17.72 -18.68 -11.31
CA LYS A 69 -18.14 -19.93 -11.94
C LYS A 69 -16.94 -20.81 -12.31
N THR A 70 -15.96 -20.24 -13.00
CA THR A 70 -14.79 -21.00 -13.47
C THR A 70 -13.68 -21.11 -12.42
N LYS A 71 -13.69 -20.25 -11.40
CA LYS A 71 -12.64 -20.11 -10.37
C LYS A 71 -11.30 -19.64 -10.95
N GLU A 72 -11.34 -18.95 -12.07
CA GLU A 72 -10.18 -18.35 -12.70
C GLU A 72 -9.90 -16.99 -12.09
N PHE A 73 -8.61 -16.71 -11.83
CA PHE A 73 -8.13 -15.46 -11.30
C PHE A 73 -7.33 -14.71 -12.36
N SER A 74 -7.52 -13.40 -12.40
CA SER A 74 -6.78 -12.54 -13.31
C SER A 74 -6.40 -11.22 -12.65
N LEU A 75 -5.22 -10.73 -12.99
CA LEU A 75 -4.78 -9.37 -12.74
C LEU A 75 -5.11 -8.52 -13.96
N LYS A 76 -5.69 -7.35 -13.73
CA LYS A 76 -5.97 -6.36 -14.78
C LYS A 76 -5.23 -5.08 -14.45
N LEU A 77 -4.42 -4.61 -15.37
CA LEU A 77 -3.76 -3.31 -15.32
C LEU A 77 -4.53 -2.34 -16.23
N MET A 78 -5.09 -1.33 -15.64
CA MET A 78 -5.77 -0.23 -16.33
C MET A 78 -4.90 1.01 -16.23
N VAL A 79 -4.47 1.55 -17.35
CA VAL A 79 -3.68 2.79 -17.42
C VAL A 79 -4.61 3.92 -17.86
N GLN A 80 -4.49 5.08 -17.24
CA GLN A 80 -5.24 6.26 -17.62
C GLN A 80 -5.05 6.54 -19.12
N ASN A 81 -6.13 6.88 -19.81
CA ASN A 81 -6.16 7.13 -21.28
C ASN A 81 -5.95 5.91 -22.18
N GLN A 82 -5.80 4.70 -21.66
CA GLN A 82 -5.85 3.47 -22.43
C GLN A 82 -7.23 2.84 -22.39
N GLN A 83 -7.72 2.35 -23.54
CA GLN A 83 -9.08 1.79 -23.62
C GLN A 83 -9.14 0.34 -23.10
N ASP A 84 -8.12 -0.45 -23.38
CA ASP A 84 -8.13 -1.87 -23.07
C ASP A 84 -7.18 -2.18 -21.91
N PRO A 85 -7.63 -2.94 -20.91
CA PRO A 85 -6.77 -3.37 -19.82
C PRO A 85 -5.77 -4.45 -20.29
N HIS A 86 -4.56 -4.40 -19.76
CA HIS A 86 -3.65 -5.53 -19.83
C HIS A 86 -4.10 -6.59 -18.83
N VAL A 87 -4.18 -7.86 -19.26
CA VAL A 87 -4.66 -8.96 -18.43
C VAL A 87 -3.59 -10.03 -18.29
N LEU A 88 -3.38 -10.52 -17.07
CA LEU A 88 -2.52 -11.65 -16.74
C LEU A 88 -3.31 -12.65 -15.90
N GLU A 89 -3.42 -13.89 -16.37
CA GLU A 89 -3.99 -14.98 -15.58
C GLU A 89 -3.00 -15.43 -14.51
N ILE A 90 -3.52 -15.68 -13.31
CA ILE A 90 -2.74 -16.14 -12.17
C ILE A 90 -3.46 -17.31 -11.49
N ASP A 91 -2.71 -18.14 -10.77
CA ASP A 91 -3.31 -19.19 -9.95
C ASP A 91 -3.97 -18.63 -8.68
N GLU A 92 -4.87 -19.41 -8.12
CA GLU A 92 -5.62 -19.06 -6.92
C GLU A 92 -4.71 -18.82 -5.71
N ASP A 93 -3.64 -19.62 -5.57
CA ASP A 93 -2.75 -19.54 -4.42
C ASP A 93 -1.96 -18.23 -4.45
N LEU A 94 -1.49 -17.82 -5.61
CA LEU A 94 -0.81 -16.54 -5.78
C LEU A 94 -1.76 -15.37 -5.48
N ALA A 95 -2.98 -15.41 -6.04
CA ALA A 95 -4.01 -14.41 -5.78
C ALA A 95 -4.32 -14.28 -4.28
N TYR A 96 -4.41 -15.42 -3.58
CA TYR A 96 -4.65 -15.48 -2.14
C TYR A 96 -3.50 -14.93 -1.32
N GLN A 97 -2.26 -15.27 -1.63
CA GLN A 97 -1.09 -14.78 -0.90
C GLN A 97 -0.97 -13.26 -0.99
N ILE A 98 -1.16 -12.69 -2.18
CA ILE A 98 -1.17 -11.23 -2.35
C ILE A 98 -2.33 -10.59 -1.58
N ARG A 99 -3.52 -11.19 -1.60
CA ARG A 99 -4.66 -10.71 -0.81
C ARG A 99 -4.36 -10.69 0.68
N THR A 100 -3.74 -11.74 1.21
CA THR A 100 -3.39 -11.83 2.63
C THR A 100 -2.37 -10.77 3.02
N LEU A 101 -1.39 -10.49 2.16
CA LEU A 101 -0.47 -9.37 2.34
C LEU A 101 -1.20 -8.04 2.38
N MET A 102 -2.09 -7.80 1.43
CA MET A 102 -2.84 -6.53 1.38
C MET A 102 -3.74 -6.35 2.60
N ASP A 103 -4.44 -7.40 3.02
CA ASP A 103 -5.26 -7.37 4.24
C ASP A 103 -4.39 -7.04 5.46
N ALA A 104 -3.23 -7.71 5.62
CA ALA A 104 -2.30 -7.42 6.72
C ALA A 104 -1.83 -5.96 6.72
N ALA A 105 -1.45 -5.44 5.56
CA ALA A 105 -1.02 -4.05 5.41
C ALA A 105 -2.15 -3.07 5.74
N MET A 106 -3.34 -3.26 5.18
CA MET A 106 -4.48 -2.37 5.40
C MET A 106 -4.98 -2.42 6.85
N TYR A 107 -5.08 -3.61 7.46
CA TYR A 107 -5.45 -3.74 8.87
C TYR A 107 -4.41 -3.13 9.80
N SER A 108 -3.11 -3.21 9.48
CA SER A 108 -2.07 -2.54 10.27
C SER A 108 -2.27 -1.03 10.32
N ALA A 109 -2.77 -0.45 9.22
CA ALA A 109 -3.07 0.97 9.14
C ALA A 109 -4.28 1.36 10.03
N THR A 110 -5.32 0.52 10.08
CA THR A 110 -6.56 0.82 10.82
C THR A 110 -6.46 0.56 12.31
N ASN A 111 -5.57 -0.35 12.73
CA ASN A 111 -5.43 -0.77 14.12
C ASN A 111 -4.32 -0.05 14.88
N LEU A 112 -3.60 0.88 14.25
CA LEU A 112 -2.77 1.81 14.99
C LEU A 112 -3.71 2.75 15.77
N PRO A 113 -3.78 2.67 17.11
CA PRO A 113 -4.63 3.57 17.87
C PRO A 113 -4.24 5.03 17.57
N ASP A 114 -5.22 5.92 17.48
CA ASP A 114 -4.98 7.38 17.34
C ASP A 114 -3.96 7.90 18.34
N LYS A 115 -3.94 7.29 19.53
CA LYS A 115 -2.95 7.59 20.58
C LYS A 115 -1.52 7.22 20.19
N GLN A 116 -1.30 6.10 19.52
CA GLN A 116 0.04 5.72 19.06
C GLN A 116 0.52 6.64 17.95
N TRP A 117 -0.35 6.98 17.01
CA TRP A 117 -0.07 7.99 15.98
C TRP A 117 0.33 9.33 16.62
N MET A 118 -0.44 9.78 17.59
CA MET A 118 -0.19 11.04 18.28
C MET A 118 1.10 10.98 19.12
N GLN A 119 1.37 9.83 19.75
CA GLN A 119 2.58 9.62 20.55
C GLN A 119 3.83 9.58 19.66
N MET A 120 3.80 8.86 18.54
CA MET A 120 4.88 8.83 17.56
C MET A 120 5.14 10.21 16.96
N THR A 121 4.08 10.96 16.65
CA THR A 121 4.18 12.35 16.17
C THR A 121 4.81 13.25 17.23
N LEU A 122 4.42 13.11 18.50
CA LEU A 122 4.97 13.88 19.61
C LEU A 122 6.42 13.52 19.91
N GLU A 123 6.79 12.25 19.85
CA GLU A 123 8.17 11.78 20.00
C GLU A 123 9.03 12.32 18.88
N GLY A 124 8.60 12.21 17.64
CA GLY A 124 9.28 12.78 16.48
C GLY A 124 9.47 14.30 16.59
N LEU A 125 8.49 15.03 17.12
CA LEU A 125 8.63 16.47 17.38
C LEU A 125 9.66 16.78 18.49
N LYS A 126 9.71 15.95 19.53
CA LYS A 126 10.69 16.12 20.65
C LYS A 126 12.12 15.83 20.21
N ASP A 127 12.31 14.83 19.38
CA ASP A 127 13.62 14.38 18.91
C ASP A 127 14.15 15.20 17.72
N GLY A 128 13.38 16.22 17.27
CA GLY A 128 13.72 17.01 16.08
C GLY A 128 13.58 16.20 14.76
N THR A 129 13.06 14.98 14.84
CA THR A 129 12.71 14.12 13.69
C THR A 129 11.26 14.31 13.30
N GLY A 130 10.60 15.28 13.90
CA GLY A 130 9.17 15.50 13.88
C GLY A 130 8.59 15.75 12.51
N THR A 131 7.40 15.21 12.35
CA THR A 131 6.54 15.32 11.22
C THR A 131 6.10 16.74 10.95
N MET A 132 6.87 17.47 10.18
CA MET A 132 6.26 18.53 9.39
C MET A 132 5.48 17.86 8.27
N VAL A 133 4.21 18.21 8.11
CA VAL A 133 3.44 17.90 6.93
C VAL A 133 4.24 18.43 5.75
N SER A 134 4.94 17.52 5.06
CA SER A 134 5.60 17.89 3.82
C SER A 134 4.48 18.29 2.85
N LEU A 135 4.42 19.56 2.52
CA LEU A 135 3.71 20.04 1.33
C LEU A 135 4.54 19.63 0.10
N GLY A 136 4.91 18.36 0.01
CA GLY A 136 5.55 17.81 -1.17
C GLY A 136 4.60 17.96 -2.34
N THR A 137 4.96 18.77 -3.30
CA THR A 137 4.23 18.92 -4.55
C THR A 137 4.47 17.76 -5.49
N ASP A 138 5.56 17.01 -5.29
CA ASP A 138 6.07 16.02 -6.22
C ASP A 138 6.16 14.64 -5.56
N GLY A 139 5.26 13.74 -5.92
CA GLY A 139 5.26 12.40 -5.35
C GLY A 139 4.21 11.50 -5.97
N THR A 140 4.16 10.28 -5.51
CA THR A 140 3.18 9.28 -5.96
C THR A 140 2.35 8.83 -4.78
N THR A 141 1.04 8.88 -4.92
CA THR A 141 0.12 8.30 -3.96
C THR A 141 -0.21 6.87 -4.37
N PHE A 142 0.00 5.95 -3.44
CA PHE A 142 -0.38 4.54 -3.56
C PHE A 142 -1.60 4.29 -2.67
N ARG A 143 -2.66 3.73 -3.25
CA ARG A 143 -3.88 3.35 -2.53
C ARG A 143 -4.13 1.87 -2.72
N PHE A 144 -4.13 1.15 -1.61
CA PHE A 144 -4.47 -0.26 -1.55
C PHE A 144 -5.90 -0.38 -1.06
N TYR A 145 -6.67 -1.29 -1.65
CA TYR A 145 -8.06 -1.46 -1.29
C TYR A 145 -8.55 -2.90 -1.49
N SER A 146 -9.50 -3.25 -0.67
CA SER A 146 -10.36 -4.41 -0.86
C SER A 146 -11.81 -3.98 -0.64
N ARG A 147 -12.74 -4.91 -0.53
CA ARG A 147 -14.18 -4.60 -0.46
C ARG A 147 -14.56 -3.53 0.57
N ASN A 148 -14.00 -3.59 1.78
CA ASN A 148 -14.46 -2.79 2.91
C ASN A 148 -13.38 -1.96 3.57
N ILE A 149 -12.14 -2.11 3.14
CA ILE A 149 -10.99 -1.48 3.75
C ILE A 149 -10.06 -0.90 2.69
N GLY A 150 -9.49 0.23 3.00
CA GLY A 150 -8.48 0.87 2.18
C GLY A 150 -7.42 1.54 3.03
N ALA A 151 -6.22 1.60 2.50
CA ALA A 151 -5.11 2.33 3.07
C ALA A 151 -4.26 2.98 1.98
N SER A 152 -3.55 4.03 2.33
CA SER A 152 -2.71 4.77 1.39
C SER A 152 -1.37 5.14 2.01
N CYS A 153 -0.36 5.27 1.16
CA CYS A 153 0.91 5.91 1.50
C CYS A 153 1.35 6.83 0.36
N TRP A 154 2.29 7.71 0.67
CA TRP A 154 2.81 8.66 -0.29
C TRP A 154 4.32 8.48 -0.42
N SER A 155 4.80 8.15 -1.62
CA SER A 155 6.22 8.04 -2.00
C SER A 155 7.11 7.44 -0.89
N PRO A 156 6.87 6.22 -0.40
CA PRO A 156 7.66 5.65 0.66
C PRO A 156 9.08 5.36 0.18
N HIS A 157 10.09 5.77 0.95
CA HIS A 157 11.50 5.60 0.60
C HIS A 157 12.11 4.32 1.19
N ASP A 158 11.63 3.91 2.36
CA ASP A 158 12.13 2.76 3.11
C ASP A 158 11.03 2.05 3.89
N GLY A 159 11.39 1.05 4.67
CA GLY A 159 10.45 0.29 5.49
C GLY A 159 9.52 -0.66 4.72
N ASN A 160 8.47 -1.10 5.41
CA ASN A 160 7.52 -2.06 4.86
C ASN A 160 6.73 -1.51 3.68
N ASN A 161 6.39 -0.22 3.70
CA ASN A 161 5.61 0.40 2.63
C ASN A 161 6.43 0.53 1.34
N ALA A 162 7.72 0.85 1.43
CA ALA A 162 8.60 0.85 0.26
C ALA A 162 8.75 -0.56 -0.31
N ALA A 163 8.83 -1.59 0.54
CA ALA A 163 8.88 -2.98 0.10
C ALA A 163 7.57 -3.41 -0.58
N LEU A 164 6.42 -2.97 -0.06
CA LEU A 164 5.11 -3.22 -0.65
C LEU A 164 5.00 -2.58 -2.05
N VAL A 165 5.37 -1.31 -2.17
CA VAL A 165 5.36 -0.60 -3.47
C VAL A 165 6.27 -1.29 -4.47
N LYS A 166 7.51 -1.66 -4.09
CA LYS A 166 8.43 -2.40 -4.96
C LYS A 166 7.88 -3.75 -5.42
N LEU A 167 7.14 -4.43 -4.57
CA LEU A 167 6.44 -5.67 -4.95
C LEU A 167 5.37 -5.40 -6.02
N PHE A 168 4.59 -4.34 -5.85
CA PHE A 168 3.57 -3.97 -6.83
C PHE A 168 4.17 -3.48 -8.15
N ASP A 169 5.36 -2.85 -8.14
CA ASP A 169 6.13 -2.59 -9.37
C ASP A 169 6.50 -3.87 -10.12
N VAL A 170 6.84 -4.94 -9.39
CA VAL A 170 7.07 -6.27 -10.02
C VAL A 170 5.78 -6.81 -10.63
N ILE A 171 4.65 -6.68 -9.94
CA ILE A 171 3.33 -7.10 -10.45
C ILE A 171 2.94 -6.31 -11.68
N TYR A 172 3.11 -4.99 -11.67
CA TYR A 172 2.88 -4.11 -12.81
C TYR A 172 3.66 -4.59 -14.05
N ASN A 173 4.97 -4.79 -13.89
CA ASN A 173 5.83 -5.26 -14.96
C ASN A 173 5.46 -6.66 -15.44
N ALA A 174 5.11 -7.58 -14.53
CA ALA A 174 4.68 -8.93 -14.87
C ALA A 174 3.42 -8.93 -15.76
N ILE A 175 2.46 -8.06 -15.46
CA ILE A 175 1.25 -7.89 -16.29
C ILE A 175 1.64 -7.38 -17.68
N GLY A 176 2.48 -6.35 -17.76
CA GLY A 176 2.93 -5.77 -19.03
C GLY A 176 3.67 -6.78 -19.93
N TYR A 177 4.50 -7.63 -19.34
CA TYR A 177 5.26 -8.66 -20.06
C TYR A 177 4.54 -10.01 -20.16
N LYS A 178 3.36 -10.17 -19.56
CA LYS A 178 2.62 -11.44 -19.45
C LYS A 178 3.45 -12.58 -18.83
N ASP A 179 4.22 -12.24 -17.81
CA ASP A 179 5.18 -13.13 -17.14
C ASP A 179 4.82 -13.35 -15.68
N VAL A 180 3.98 -14.35 -15.42
CA VAL A 180 3.53 -14.71 -14.06
C VAL A 180 4.67 -15.23 -13.18
N GLU A 181 5.70 -15.80 -13.76
CA GLU A 181 6.84 -16.36 -12.99
C GLU A 181 7.62 -15.27 -12.25
N ARG A 182 7.61 -14.05 -12.75
CA ARG A 182 8.15 -12.89 -12.02
C ARG A 182 7.48 -12.67 -10.67
N ILE A 183 6.15 -12.84 -10.61
CA ILE A 183 5.42 -12.68 -9.35
C ILE A 183 5.65 -13.91 -8.47
N LYS A 184 5.63 -15.11 -9.04
CA LYS A 184 5.89 -16.36 -8.30
C LYS A 184 7.26 -16.39 -7.65
N SER A 185 8.28 -15.82 -8.32
CA SER A 185 9.62 -15.69 -7.72
C SER A 185 9.67 -14.81 -6.47
N LYS A 186 8.59 -14.05 -6.19
CA LYS A 186 8.43 -13.16 -5.03
C LYS A 186 7.55 -13.74 -3.91
N LEU A 187 7.15 -15.00 -4.00
CA LEU A 187 6.27 -15.61 -2.99
C LEU A 187 6.85 -15.55 -1.56
N ASP A 188 8.15 -15.77 -1.40
CA ASP A 188 8.80 -15.69 -0.09
C ASP A 188 8.88 -14.26 0.42
N ASP A 189 9.11 -13.28 -0.48
CA ASP A 189 9.05 -11.84 -0.14
C ASP A 189 7.62 -11.45 0.31
N ILE A 190 6.59 -11.95 -0.39
CA ILE A 190 5.18 -11.72 -0.05
C ILE A 190 4.87 -12.26 1.34
N LYS A 191 5.25 -13.50 1.64
CA LYS A 191 5.04 -14.13 2.96
C LYS A 191 5.79 -13.38 4.06
N SER A 192 7.07 -13.05 3.82
CA SER A 192 7.90 -12.31 4.77
C SER A 192 7.29 -10.95 5.09
N LEU A 193 6.85 -10.21 4.07
CA LEU A 193 6.24 -8.89 4.23
C LEU A 193 4.88 -8.99 4.93
N THR A 194 4.09 -10.02 4.64
CA THR A 194 2.84 -10.30 5.36
C THR A 194 3.09 -10.48 6.86
N GLY A 195 4.12 -11.26 7.23
CA GLY A 195 4.52 -11.44 8.63
C GLY A 195 4.94 -10.14 9.31
N LYS A 196 5.66 -9.26 8.60
CA LYS A 196 6.06 -7.93 9.12
C LYS A 196 4.85 -7.05 9.41
N TYR A 197 3.88 -6.97 8.51
CA TYR A 197 2.65 -6.22 8.76
C TYR A 197 1.80 -6.86 9.87
N ALA A 198 1.68 -8.20 9.87
CA ALA A 198 0.96 -8.91 10.93
C ALA A 198 1.54 -8.63 12.32
N SER A 199 2.88 -8.46 12.43
CA SER A 199 3.52 -8.13 13.70
C SER A 199 3.13 -6.76 14.27
N LEU A 200 2.62 -5.86 13.43
CA LEU A 200 2.13 -4.55 13.85
C LEU A 200 0.68 -4.59 14.37
N LEU A 201 -0.01 -5.71 14.20
CA LEU A 201 -1.38 -5.88 14.64
C LEU A 201 -1.46 -6.27 16.11
N GLN A 202 -2.56 -5.84 16.75
CA GLN A 202 -2.92 -6.28 18.09
C GLN A 202 -3.68 -7.61 18.03
N ASP A 203 -3.59 -8.43 19.08
CA ASP A 203 -4.46 -9.59 19.27
C ASP A 203 -5.94 -9.11 19.40
N PRO A 204 -6.91 -9.79 18.79
CA PRO A 204 -6.88 -11.10 18.10
C PRO A 204 -6.61 -11.04 16.58
N TYR A 205 -6.52 -9.87 15.97
CA TYR A 205 -6.35 -9.72 14.51
C TYR A 205 -5.04 -10.34 14.01
N ARG A 206 -3.98 -10.23 14.80
CA ARG A 206 -2.70 -10.84 14.50
C ARG A 206 -2.82 -12.36 14.38
N GLU A 207 -3.46 -13.00 15.35
CA GLU A 207 -3.67 -14.45 15.38
C GLU A 207 -4.51 -14.89 14.17
N TYR A 208 -5.58 -14.18 13.89
CA TYR A 208 -6.43 -14.41 12.73
C TYR A 208 -5.67 -14.37 11.41
N LEU A 209 -4.84 -13.35 11.19
CA LEU A 209 -4.03 -13.23 9.97
C LEU A 209 -2.94 -14.31 9.87
N LEU A 210 -2.30 -14.65 10.97
CA LEU A 210 -1.30 -15.74 10.99
C LEU A 210 -1.93 -17.08 10.62
N LEU A 211 -3.13 -17.37 11.11
CA LEU A 211 -3.88 -18.56 10.70
C LEU A 211 -4.21 -18.56 9.21
N ARG A 212 -4.48 -17.42 8.62
CA ARG A 212 -4.75 -17.30 7.17
C ARG A 212 -3.53 -17.47 6.30
N ILE A 213 -2.34 -17.13 6.78
CA ILE A 213 -1.08 -17.40 6.04
C ILE A 213 -0.92 -18.91 5.82
N ASP A 214 -1.28 -19.71 6.84
CA ASP A 214 -1.09 -21.16 6.82
C ASP A 214 -2.28 -21.92 6.21
N LYS A 215 -3.48 -21.36 6.30
CA LYS A 215 -4.72 -22.03 5.87
C LYS A 215 -5.59 -21.11 5.01
N LYS A 216 -5.58 -21.37 3.70
CA LYS A 216 -6.48 -20.71 2.77
C LYS A 216 -7.93 -21.16 3.03
N PRO A 217 -8.86 -20.25 3.38
CA PRO A 217 -10.27 -20.59 3.53
C PRO A 217 -10.89 -20.95 2.17
N ASN A 218 -11.87 -21.86 2.19
CA ASN A 218 -12.67 -22.10 1.00
C ASN A 218 -13.45 -20.84 0.63
N ASN A 219 -13.50 -20.50 -0.66
CA ASN A 219 -14.21 -19.31 -1.16
C ASN A 219 -13.76 -17.98 -0.51
N TRP A 220 -12.47 -17.84 -0.19
CA TRP A 220 -11.89 -16.65 0.42
C TRP A 220 -12.18 -15.34 -0.33
N TRP A 221 -12.38 -15.42 -1.65
CA TRP A 221 -12.77 -14.28 -2.49
C TRP A 221 -14.21 -13.81 -2.24
N TRP A 222 -15.04 -14.67 -1.63
CA TRP A 222 -16.45 -14.40 -1.34
C TRP A 222 -16.68 -13.97 0.10
N ALA A 223 -15.79 -14.29 1.03
CA ALA A 223 -15.97 -14.01 2.43
C ALA A 223 -16.21 -12.51 2.66
N VAL A 224 -17.44 -12.18 2.97
CA VAL A 224 -17.85 -10.93 3.58
C VAL A 224 -17.64 -11.16 5.07
N GLU A 225 -16.61 -10.57 5.63
CA GLU A 225 -16.48 -10.48 7.07
C GLU A 225 -16.97 -9.14 7.53
#